data_e2cbe09434a79eb5c03d8c6e7f843ba9
#
_entry.id   e2cbe09434a79eb5c03d8c6e7f843ba9
#
_cell.length_a   1.000
_cell.length_b   1.000
_cell.length_c   1.000
_cell.angle_alpha   90.00
_cell.angle_beta   90.00
_cell.angle_gamma   90.00
#
_symmetry.space_group_name_H-M   'P 1'
#
loop_
_entity.id
_entity.type
_entity.pdbx_description
1 polymer ?
#
loop_
_entity_poly.entity_id
_entity_poly.type
_entity_poly.pdbx_seq_one_letter_code
_entity_poly.pdbx_strand_id
1 'polypeptide(L)'
;DVYPLLRPFAIGLCILFFPTFVIGTINAVLSPVVKGCHGMLESQTFDMNRYREQKETLEREAFRRDPEKAYLASKEDFDKKLDELGWSPKDLKTMAVMYIDRTEYNMKRNIRLWFQELLELLFQSAALVIDTIRTFFLIALSILGPIAFALSVYDGFQSTLTQWITRYISIYMWLPVSDLFSSVLARIQVLMLTRDIEAMSDPTFIPDSSNTVYIIFLIIGIFGYFTIPTVANWIIMAGGVSQANRAMNQ
;
A
#
# COMPACT_ATOMS: atom_id res chain seq x y z
N ASP A 1 -18.59 -7.59 -51.68
CA ASP A 1 -17.78 -7.39 -50.43
C ASP A 1 -18.70 -7.33 -49.21
N VAL A 2 -18.70 -8.38 -48.40
CA VAL A 2 -19.52 -8.49 -47.17
C VAL A 2 -18.85 -7.80 -45.97
N TYR A 3 -17.56 -7.51 -46.08
CA TYR A 3 -16.74 -6.92 -44.99
C TYR A 3 -17.24 -5.58 -44.44
N PRO A 4 -17.74 -4.61 -45.23
CA PRO A 4 -18.22 -3.33 -44.72
C PRO A 4 -19.46 -3.46 -43.82
N LEU A 5 -20.29 -4.49 -44.04
CA LEU A 5 -21.49 -4.75 -43.24
C LEU A 5 -21.22 -5.55 -41.98
N LEU A 6 -20.13 -6.33 -41.93
CA LEU A 6 -19.79 -7.18 -40.80
C LEU A 6 -19.40 -6.37 -39.55
N ARG A 7 -18.68 -5.26 -39.75
CA ARG A 7 -18.22 -4.39 -38.65
C ARG A 7 -19.38 -3.71 -37.90
N PRO A 8 -20.30 -2.98 -38.54
CA PRO A 8 -21.45 -2.38 -37.81
C PRO A 8 -22.36 -3.43 -37.19
N PHE A 9 -22.52 -4.60 -37.79
CA PHE A 9 -23.28 -5.71 -37.23
C PHE A 9 -22.62 -6.23 -35.94
N ALA A 10 -21.31 -6.50 -35.95
CA ALA A 10 -20.56 -6.96 -34.77
C ALA A 10 -20.62 -5.93 -33.63
N ILE A 11 -20.47 -4.63 -33.94
CA ILE A 11 -20.57 -3.55 -32.95
C ILE A 11 -21.99 -3.48 -32.40
N GLY A 12 -23.03 -3.61 -33.24
CA GLY A 12 -24.42 -3.65 -32.79
C GLY A 12 -24.71 -4.79 -31.79
N LEU A 13 -24.15 -5.97 -32.06
CA LEU A 13 -24.22 -7.12 -31.17
C LEU A 13 -23.47 -6.87 -29.83
N CYS A 14 -22.29 -6.24 -29.89
CA CYS A 14 -21.57 -5.81 -28.69
C CYS A 14 -22.35 -4.79 -27.86
N ILE A 15 -23.09 -3.87 -28.48
CA ILE A 15 -23.95 -2.90 -27.77
C ILE A 15 -25.13 -3.61 -27.10
N LEU A 16 -25.78 -4.55 -27.80
CA LEU A 16 -26.93 -5.28 -27.28
C LEU A 16 -26.58 -6.11 -26.03
N PHE A 17 -25.42 -6.75 -26.04
CA PHE A 17 -24.93 -7.59 -24.94
C PHE A 17 -23.78 -6.93 -24.18
N PHE A 18 -23.71 -5.60 -24.13
CA PHE A 18 -22.57 -4.85 -23.61
C PHE A 18 -22.11 -5.28 -22.22
N PRO A 19 -22.98 -5.40 -21.19
CA PRO A 19 -22.58 -5.77 -19.84
C PRO A 19 -21.97 -7.18 -19.76
N THR A 20 -22.58 -8.14 -20.45
CA THR A 20 -22.19 -9.54 -20.37
C THR A 20 -21.05 -9.89 -21.33
N PHE A 21 -21.09 -9.40 -22.54
CA PHE A 21 -20.09 -9.76 -23.56
C PHE A 21 -18.84 -8.90 -23.47
N VAL A 22 -18.98 -7.56 -23.43
CA VAL A 22 -17.82 -6.67 -23.45
C VAL A 22 -17.18 -6.59 -22.06
N ILE A 23 -17.94 -6.14 -21.06
CA ILE A 23 -17.43 -5.98 -19.69
C ILE A 23 -17.11 -7.33 -19.07
N GLY A 24 -17.96 -8.33 -19.24
CA GLY A 24 -17.76 -9.69 -18.75
C GLY A 24 -16.48 -10.33 -19.27
N THR A 25 -16.19 -10.18 -20.56
CA THR A 25 -14.95 -10.70 -21.17
C THR A 25 -13.71 -9.98 -20.62
N ILE A 26 -13.74 -8.65 -20.53
CA ILE A 26 -12.61 -7.88 -19.99
C ILE A 26 -12.35 -8.30 -18.53
N ASN A 27 -13.40 -8.40 -17.72
CA ASN A 27 -13.27 -8.81 -16.32
C ASN A 27 -12.75 -10.25 -16.20
N ALA A 28 -13.23 -11.18 -17.03
CA ALA A 28 -12.77 -12.57 -17.02
C ALA A 28 -11.27 -12.70 -17.34
N VAL A 29 -10.77 -11.91 -18.30
CA VAL A 29 -9.36 -11.90 -18.70
C VAL A 29 -8.48 -11.25 -17.64
N LEU A 30 -8.94 -10.17 -17.00
CA LEU A 30 -8.14 -9.39 -16.05
C LEU A 30 -8.25 -9.88 -14.60
N SER A 31 -9.32 -10.61 -14.23
CA SER A 31 -9.53 -11.11 -12.87
C SER A 31 -8.38 -11.97 -12.32
N PRO A 32 -7.76 -12.88 -13.09
CA PRO A 32 -6.62 -13.65 -12.60
C PRO A 32 -5.43 -12.79 -12.20
N VAL A 33 -5.18 -11.69 -12.94
CA VAL A 33 -4.10 -10.74 -12.61
C VAL A 33 -4.39 -10.05 -11.28
N VAL A 34 -5.61 -9.56 -11.08
CA VAL A 34 -6.04 -8.95 -9.82
C VAL A 34 -5.89 -9.91 -8.65
N LYS A 35 -6.39 -11.15 -8.79
CA LYS A 35 -6.30 -12.16 -7.73
C LYS A 35 -4.85 -12.53 -7.41
N GLY A 36 -4.00 -12.63 -8.42
CA GLY A 36 -2.56 -12.91 -8.24
C GLY A 36 -1.86 -11.81 -7.46
N CYS A 37 -2.07 -10.55 -7.81
CA CYS A 37 -1.47 -9.41 -7.12
C CYS A 37 -2.00 -9.28 -5.69
N HIS A 38 -3.29 -9.50 -5.47
CA HIS A 38 -3.89 -9.47 -4.13
C HIS A 38 -3.35 -10.57 -3.22
N GLY A 39 -3.19 -11.79 -3.71
CA GLY A 39 -2.56 -12.88 -2.96
C GLY A 39 -1.11 -12.61 -2.58
N MET A 40 -0.34 -11.90 -3.43
CA MET A 40 1.00 -11.43 -3.10
C MET A 40 0.97 -10.43 -1.94
N LEU A 41 0.04 -9.47 -1.97
CA LEU A 41 -0.12 -8.47 -0.91
C LEU A 41 -0.48 -9.12 0.43
N GLU A 42 -1.45 -10.03 0.45
CA GLU A 42 -1.87 -10.75 1.67
C GLU A 42 -0.70 -11.49 2.31
N SER A 43 0.09 -12.21 1.52
CA SER A 43 1.26 -12.94 1.99
C SER A 43 2.30 -12.01 2.64
N GLN A 44 2.64 -10.90 1.98
CA GLN A 44 3.63 -9.94 2.49
C GLN A 44 3.13 -9.20 3.75
N THR A 45 1.85 -8.87 3.81
CA THR A 45 1.25 -8.23 4.98
C THR A 45 1.24 -9.15 6.19
N PHE A 46 0.97 -10.44 6.00
CA PHE A 46 1.05 -11.43 7.06
C PHE A 46 2.46 -11.54 7.64
N ASP A 47 3.48 -11.64 6.78
CA ASP A 47 4.87 -11.67 7.19
C ASP A 47 5.26 -10.40 7.98
N MET A 48 4.88 -9.23 7.50
CA MET A 48 5.17 -7.94 8.15
C MET A 48 4.62 -7.90 9.58
N ASN A 49 3.37 -8.30 9.79
CA ASN A 49 2.75 -8.29 11.12
C ASN A 49 3.46 -9.24 12.08
N ARG A 50 3.84 -10.42 11.62
CA ARG A 50 4.59 -11.40 12.41
C ARG A 50 5.96 -10.86 12.85
N TYR A 51 6.70 -10.23 11.94
CA TYR A 51 8.01 -9.63 12.28
C TYR A 51 7.86 -8.42 13.22
N ARG A 52 6.78 -7.64 13.10
CA ARG A 52 6.50 -6.52 14.02
C ARG A 52 6.29 -7.01 15.46
N GLU A 53 5.49 -8.04 15.67
CA GLU A 53 5.28 -8.64 17.00
C GLU A 53 6.57 -9.20 17.59
N GLN A 54 7.37 -9.86 16.76
CA GLN A 54 8.67 -10.41 17.17
C GLN A 54 9.64 -9.28 17.59
N LYS A 55 9.70 -8.18 16.83
CA LYS A 55 10.52 -7.02 17.15
C LYS A 55 10.12 -6.41 18.51
N GLU A 56 8.82 -6.20 18.75
CA GLU A 56 8.35 -5.64 20.03
C GLU A 56 8.75 -6.49 21.24
N THR A 57 8.69 -7.81 21.07
CA THR A 57 9.11 -8.73 22.15
C THR A 57 10.59 -8.61 22.44
N LEU A 58 11.42 -8.60 21.40
CA LEU A 58 12.88 -8.46 21.52
C LEU A 58 13.32 -7.09 22.03
N GLU A 59 12.61 -6.01 21.69
CA GLU A 59 12.88 -4.68 22.24
C GLU A 59 12.70 -4.66 23.74
N ARG A 60 11.61 -5.25 24.26
CA ARG A 60 11.38 -5.35 25.72
C ARG A 60 12.48 -6.14 26.41
N GLU A 61 12.92 -7.25 25.82
CA GLU A 61 14.00 -8.06 26.35
C GLU A 61 15.34 -7.33 26.32
N ALA A 62 15.64 -6.58 25.26
CA ALA A 62 16.87 -5.81 25.14
C ALA A 62 16.96 -4.69 26.18
N PHE A 63 15.86 -3.99 26.47
CA PHE A 63 15.84 -3.01 27.58
C PHE A 63 16.07 -3.65 28.94
N ARG A 64 15.56 -4.89 29.18
CA ARG A 64 15.79 -5.60 30.45
C ARG A 64 17.24 -6.06 30.64
N ARG A 65 18.01 -6.21 29.57
CA ARG A 65 19.45 -6.59 29.65
C ARG A 65 20.33 -5.46 30.19
N ASP A 66 19.92 -4.20 30.00
CA ASP A 66 20.67 -3.04 30.49
C ASP A 66 20.16 -2.65 31.89
N PRO A 67 20.95 -2.89 32.98
CA PRO A 67 20.54 -2.59 34.35
C PRO A 67 20.25 -1.11 34.60
N GLU A 68 20.85 -0.21 33.78
CA GLU A 68 20.64 1.23 33.90
C GLU A 68 19.35 1.69 33.26
N LYS A 69 18.82 0.93 32.27
CA LYS A 69 17.63 1.28 31.48
C LYS A 69 16.49 0.28 31.64
N ALA A 70 16.69 -0.80 32.40
CA ALA A 70 15.67 -1.84 32.62
C ALA A 70 14.35 -1.28 33.11
N TYR A 71 14.36 -0.20 33.90
CA TYR A 71 13.17 0.49 34.41
C TYR A 71 12.35 1.17 33.30
N LEU A 72 12.86 1.30 32.08
CA LEU A 72 12.13 1.83 30.94
C LEU A 72 11.34 0.73 30.19
N ALA A 73 11.67 -0.55 30.40
CA ALA A 73 11.09 -1.67 29.67
C ALA A 73 9.59 -1.86 29.96
N SER A 74 9.20 -1.77 31.23
CA SER A 74 7.80 -1.91 31.65
C SER A 74 7.48 -1.08 32.90
N LYS A 75 6.18 -1.00 33.24
CA LYS A 75 5.74 -0.36 34.49
C LYS A 75 6.21 -1.16 35.70
N GLU A 76 6.12 -2.47 35.62
CA GLU A 76 6.50 -3.40 36.68
C GLU A 76 8.00 -3.35 36.97
N ASP A 77 8.85 -3.25 35.91
CA ASP A 77 10.30 -3.12 36.05
C ASP A 77 10.69 -1.77 36.68
N PHE A 78 9.92 -0.71 36.39
CA PHE A 78 10.11 0.58 37.03
C PHE A 78 9.75 0.54 38.50
N ASP A 79 8.59 -0.01 38.86
CA ASP A 79 8.12 -0.09 40.23
C ASP A 79 9.09 -0.94 41.06
N LYS A 80 9.57 -2.07 40.54
CA LYS A 80 10.61 -2.88 41.20
C LYS A 80 11.89 -2.09 41.49
N LYS A 81 12.36 -1.33 40.50
CA LYS A 81 13.57 -0.53 40.68
C LYS A 81 13.37 0.59 41.69
N LEU A 82 12.17 1.14 41.77
CA LEU A 82 11.79 2.13 42.77
C LEU A 82 11.80 1.55 44.19
N ASP A 83 11.27 0.32 44.37
CA ASP A 83 11.21 -0.38 45.65
C ASP A 83 12.61 -0.81 46.16
N GLU A 84 13.58 -1.00 45.25
CA GLU A 84 14.98 -1.30 45.58
C GLU A 84 15.72 -0.06 46.13
N LEU A 85 15.25 1.16 45.90
CA LEU A 85 15.87 2.40 46.35
C LEU A 85 15.44 2.77 47.72
N GLY A 86 16.39 3.18 48.59
CA GLY A 86 16.13 3.65 49.94
C GLY A 86 15.74 5.12 50.00
N TRP A 87 15.73 5.67 51.24
CA TRP A 87 15.42 7.08 51.51
C TRP A 87 16.68 7.96 51.66
N SER A 88 17.82 7.53 51.17
CA SER A 88 19.04 8.32 51.16
C SER A 88 18.92 9.54 50.25
N PRO A 89 19.58 10.69 50.49
CA PRO A 89 19.61 11.82 49.58
C PRO A 89 20.10 11.47 48.18
N LYS A 90 20.95 10.44 48.03
CA LYS A 90 21.44 9.91 46.79
C LYS A 90 20.35 9.13 46.05
N ASP A 91 19.57 8.33 46.81
CA ASP A 91 18.47 7.52 46.24
C ASP A 91 17.34 8.42 45.78
N LEU A 92 16.98 9.46 46.53
CA LEU A 92 15.99 10.46 46.14
C LEU A 92 16.38 11.19 44.84
N LYS A 93 17.67 11.51 44.66
CA LYS A 93 18.16 12.08 43.41
C LYS A 93 18.01 11.07 42.24
N THR A 94 18.36 9.82 42.47
CA THR A 94 18.21 8.75 41.47
C THR A 94 16.75 8.54 41.11
N MET A 95 15.83 8.51 42.05
CA MET A 95 14.39 8.44 41.81
C MET A 95 13.91 9.61 40.94
N ALA A 96 14.32 10.85 41.28
CA ALA A 96 13.92 12.03 40.48
C ALA A 96 14.41 11.94 39.03
N VAL A 97 15.66 11.50 38.82
CA VAL A 97 16.21 11.29 37.49
C VAL A 97 15.42 10.21 36.73
N MET A 98 15.16 9.07 37.35
CA MET A 98 14.37 7.99 36.76
C MET A 98 12.95 8.43 36.36
N TYR A 99 12.28 9.24 37.16
CA TYR A 99 10.95 9.80 36.82
C TYR A 99 11.03 10.76 35.62
N ILE A 100 12.06 11.62 35.59
CA ILE A 100 12.27 12.55 34.47
C ILE A 100 12.56 11.77 33.18
N ASP A 101 13.50 10.83 33.20
CA ASP A 101 13.91 10.03 32.06
C ASP A 101 12.74 9.21 31.51
N ARG A 102 11.97 8.59 32.42
CA ARG A 102 10.79 7.83 32.03
C ARG A 102 9.70 8.71 31.43
N THR A 103 9.48 9.88 31.99
CA THR A 103 8.49 10.84 31.46
C THR A 103 8.89 11.32 30.08
N GLU A 104 10.17 11.67 29.91
CA GLU A 104 10.72 12.08 28.61
C GLU A 104 10.65 10.95 27.57
N TYR A 105 11.04 9.74 27.95
CA TYR A 105 10.95 8.56 27.09
C TYR A 105 9.51 8.26 26.67
N ASN A 106 8.57 8.21 27.64
CA ASN A 106 7.17 7.96 27.37
C ASN A 106 6.53 9.05 26.50
N MET A 107 6.88 10.31 26.74
CA MET A 107 6.39 11.43 25.94
C MET A 107 6.90 11.34 24.49
N LYS A 108 8.19 11.10 24.30
CA LYS A 108 8.79 10.90 22.97
C LYS A 108 8.17 9.70 22.25
N ARG A 109 7.98 8.59 22.97
CA ARG A 109 7.36 7.37 22.45
C ARG A 109 5.90 7.63 22.08
N ASN A 110 5.10 8.26 22.94
CA ASN A 110 3.68 8.51 22.67
C ASN A 110 3.47 9.46 21.49
N ILE A 111 4.25 10.54 21.39
CA ILE A 111 4.18 11.46 20.24
C ILE A 111 4.52 10.71 18.95
N ARG A 112 5.53 9.86 18.97
CA ARG A 112 5.95 9.08 17.82
C ARG A 112 4.90 8.04 17.42
N LEU A 113 4.32 7.30 18.37
CA LEU A 113 3.25 6.34 18.11
C LEU A 113 2.02 7.03 17.52
N TRP A 114 1.61 8.16 18.09
CA TRP A 114 0.50 8.96 17.58
C TRP A 114 0.77 9.42 16.13
N PHE A 115 1.97 9.90 15.85
CA PHE A 115 2.36 10.31 14.50
C PHE A 115 2.38 9.13 13.52
N GLN A 116 2.86 7.98 13.96
CA GLN A 116 2.85 6.73 13.19
C GLN A 116 1.41 6.28 12.89
N GLU A 117 0.53 6.26 13.88
CA GLU A 117 -0.89 5.92 13.71
C GLU A 117 -1.59 6.87 12.74
N LEU A 118 -1.30 8.17 12.82
CA LEU A 118 -1.83 9.16 11.89
C LEU A 118 -1.36 8.87 10.45
N LEU A 119 -0.07 8.58 10.25
CA LEU A 119 0.47 8.26 8.92
C LEU A 119 -0.06 6.93 8.39
N GLU A 120 -0.26 5.91 9.23
CA GLU A 120 -0.90 4.65 8.85
C GLU A 120 -2.34 4.88 8.38
N LEU A 121 -3.09 5.73 9.08
CA LEU A 121 -4.43 6.14 8.67
C LEU A 121 -4.43 6.87 7.32
N LEU A 122 -3.48 7.80 7.11
CA LEU A 122 -3.33 8.51 5.84
C LEU A 122 -2.94 7.57 4.70
N PHE A 123 -2.07 6.60 4.95
CA PHE A 123 -1.68 5.58 3.98
C PHE A 123 -2.88 4.71 3.55
N GLN A 124 -3.66 4.22 4.52
CA GLN A 124 -4.89 3.47 4.25
C GLN A 124 -5.92 4.32 3.51
N SER A 125 -6.04 5.60 3.89
CA SER A 125 -6.94 6.54 3.21
C SER A 125 -6.54 6.79 1.77
N ALA A 126 -5.24 6.90 1.47
CA ALA A 126 -4.74 7.06 0.10
C ALA A 126 -5.10 5.85 -0.77
N ALA A 127 -4.97 4.63 -0.25
CA ALA A 127 -5.39 3.40 -0.93
C ALA A 127 -6.90 3.40 -1.23
N LEU A 128 -7.73 3.74 -0.23
CA LEU A 128 -9.18 3.83 -0.38
C LEU A 128 -9.61 4.89 -1.40
N VAL A 129 -8.94 6.04 -1.43
CA VAL A 129 -9.23 7.11 -2.40
C VAL A 129 -9.00 6.61 -3.82
N ILE A 130 -7.86 5.97 -4.08
CA ILE A 130 -7.56 5.43 -5.42
C ILE A 130 -8.59 4.37 -5.83
N ASP A 131 -8.96 3.46 -4.93
CA ASP A 131 -9.93 2.40 -5.24
C ASP A 131 -11.35 2.96 -5.47
N THR A 132 -11.75 3.97 -4.71
CA THR A 132 -13.03 4.66 -4.88
C THR A 132 -13.10 5.40 -6.22
N ILE A 133 -12.06 6.17 -6.56
CA ILE A 133 -11.97 6.89 -7.84
C ILE A 133 -11.95 5.91 -9.01
N ARG A 134 -11.20 4.81 -8.91
CA ARG A 134 -11.18 3.72 -9.88
C ARG A 134 -12.58 3.17 -10.12
N THR A 135 -13.29 2.82 -9.05
CA THR A 135 -14.64 2.26 -9.13
C THR A 135 -15.59 3.24 -9.80
N PHE A 136 -15.55 4.51 -9.44
CA PHE A 136 -16.35 5.56 -10.08
C PHE A 136 -16.07 5.64 -11.59
N PHE A 137 -14.81 5.67 -12.00
CA PHE A 137 -14.45 5.74 -13.42
C PHE A 137 -14.87 4.49 -14.19
N LEU A 138 -14.75 3.29 -13.61
CA LEU A 138 -15.20 2.06 -14.25
C LEU A 138 -16.73 2.05 -14.44
N ILE A 139 -17.49 2.51 -13.45
CA ILE A 139 -18.96 2.65 -13.56
C ILE A 139 -19.31 3.65 -14.67
N ALA A 140 -18.67 4.83 -14.67
CA ALA A 140 -18.92 5.85 -15.68
C ALA A 140 -18.60 5.34 -17.09
N LEU A 141 -17.45 4.66 -17.27
CA LEU A 141 -17.08 4.06 -18.56
C LEU A 141 -18.04 2.93 -18.96
N SER A 142 -18.54 2.14 -18.02
CA SER A 142 -19.52 1.07 -18.29
C SER A 142 -20.84 1.63 -18.79
N ILE A 143 -21.30 2.75 -18.23
CA ILE A 143 -22.55 3.43 -18.67
C ILE A 143 -22.35 4.10 -20.03
N LEU A 144 -21.21 4.75 -20.25
CA LEU A 144 -20.91 5.46 -21.49
C LEU A 144 -20.37 4.55 -22.62
N GLY A 145 -20.07 3.29 -22.30
CA GLY A 145 -19.51 2.34 -23.24
C GLY A 145 -20.38 2.14 -24.49
N PRO A 146 -21.67 1.80 -24.39
CA PRO A 146 -22.55 1.63 -25.54
C PRO A 146 -22.55 2.84 -26.47
N ILE A 147 -22.45 4.06 -25.91
CA ILE A 147 -22.40 5.31 -26.71
C ILE A 147 -21.06 5.38 -27.48
N ALA A 148 -19.94 5.06 -26.82
CA ALA A 148 -18.63 5.04 -27.47
C ALA A 148 -18.57 4.00 -28.62
N PHE A 149 -19.18 2.83 -28.42
CA PHE A 149 -19.30 1.80 -29.42
C PHE A 149 -20.18 2.25 -30.60
N ALA A 150 -21.34 2.87 -30.34
CA ALA A 150 -22.22 3.40 -31.38
C ALA A 150 -21.51 4.47 -32.23
N LEU A 151 -20.80 5.41 -31.60
CA LEU A 151 -20.04 6.44 -32.29
C LEU A 151 -18.95 5.86 -33.19
N SER A 152 -18.31 4.75 -32.78
CA SER A 152 -17.22 4.12 -33.58
C SER A 152 -17.65 3.56 -34.93
N VAL A 153 -18.96 3.46 -35.18
CA VAL A 153 -19.53 3.02 -36.47
C VAL A 153 -19.39 4.12 -37.51
N TYR A 154 -19.43 5.40 -37.10
CA TYR A 154 -19.36 6.54 -38.02
C TYR A 154 -17.91 6.80 -38.48
N ASP A 155 -17.78 7.17 -39.74
CA ASP A 155 -16.48 7.54 -40.30
C ASP A 155 -15.89 8.75 -39.56
N GLY A 156 -14.59 8.68 -39.24
CA GLY A 156 -13.90 9.66 -38.42
C GLY A 156 -13.90 9.38 -36.92
N PHE A 157 -14.80 8.56 -36.38
CA PHE A 157 -14.90 8.21 -34.96
C PHE A 157 -14.42 6.78 -34.65
N GLN A 158 -13.80 6.10 -35.61
CA GLN A 158 -13.41 4.69 -35.48
C GLN A 158 -12.42 4.45 -34.32
N SER A 159 -11.58 5.43 -33.99
CA SER A 159 -10.62 5.34 -32.86
C SER A 159 -11.28 5.40 -31.47
N THR A 160 -12.56 5.83 -31.39
CA THR A 160 -13.28 5.96 -30.11
C THR A 160 -13.40 4.62 -29.39
N LEU A 161 -13.63 3.54 -30.14
CA LEU A 161 -13.71 2.18 -29.59
C LEU A 161 -12.39 1.78 -28.93
N THR A 162 -11.28 1.91 -29.66
CA THR A 162 -9.94 1.55 -29.16
C THR A 162 -9.55 2.41 -27.94
N GLN A 163 -9.85 3.70 -27.98
CA GLN A 163 -9.58 4.61 -26.86
C GLN A 163 -10.40 4.23 -25.64
N TRP A 164 -11.68 3.86 -25.81
CA TRP A 164 -12.52 3.43 -24.70
C TRP A 164 -11.99 2.15 -24.06
N ILE A 165 -11.68 1.12 -24.85
CA ILE A 165 -11.13 -0.15 -24.37
C ILE A 165 -9.81 0.10 -23.62
N THR A 166 -8.91 0.87 -24.22
CA THR A 166 -7.61 1.20 -23.60
C THR A 166 -7.80 1.89 -22.25
N ARG A 167 -8.70 2.87 -22.18
CA ARG A 167 -8.98 3.61 -20.95
C ARG A 167 -9.62 2.72 -19.88
N TYR A 168 -10.55 1.87 -20.27
CA TYR A 168 -11.18 0.92 -19.35
C TYR A 168 -10.15 -0.04 -18.75
N ILE A 169 -9.32 -0.66 -19.57
CA ILE A 169 -8.26 -1.57 -19.11
C ILE A 169 -7.23 -0.82 -18.24
N SER A 170 -6.83 0.39 -18.62
CA SER A 170 -5.88 1.21 -17.84
C SER A 170 -6.41 1.47 -16.42
N ILE A 171 -7.67 1.86 -16.28
CA ILE A 171 -8.27 2.12 -14.96
C ILE A 171 -8.50 0.81 -14.20
N TYR A 172 -8.85 -0.27 -14.88
CA TYR A 172 -8.97 -1.59 -14.26
C TYR A 172 -7.65 -2.05 -13.63
N MET A 173 -6.52 -1.75 -14.28
CA MET A 173 -5.17 -2.09 -13.81
C MET A 173 -4.69 -1.27 -12.60
N TRP A 174 -5.43 -0.24 -12.17
CA TRP A 174 -5.04 0.49 -10.96
C TRP A 174 -4.99 -0.40 -9.73
N LEU A 175 -5.95 -1.33 -9.58
CA LEU A 175 -5.99 -2.24 -8.44
C LEU A 175 -4.78 -3.18 -8.38
N PRO A 176 -4.47 -3.98 -9.41
CA PRO A 176 -3.27 -4.81 -9.37
C PRO A 176 -1.97 -4.03 -9.22
N VAL A 177 -1.87 -2.82 -9.79
CA VAL A 177 -0.70 -1.95 -9.59
C VAL A 177 -0.62 -1.46 -8.14
N SER A 178 -1.76 -1.11 -7.53
CA SER A 178 -1.86 -0.76 -6.11
C SER A 178 -1.42 -1.91 -5.20
N ASP A 179 -1.91 -3.13 -5.46
CA ASP A 179 -1.56 -4.32 -4.69
C ASP A 179 -0.06 -4.67 -4.80
N LEU A 180 0.49 -4.57 -6.02
CA LEU A 180 1.93 -4.76 -6.22
C LEU A 180 2.76 -3.69 -5.49
N PHE A 181 2.36 -2.43 -5.56
CA PHE A 181 3.04 -1.34 -4.86
C PHE A 181 3.04 -1.58 -3.34
N SER A 182 1.88 -1.91 -2.77
CA SER A 182 1.74 -2.23 -1.35
C SER A 182 2.55 -3.47 -0.96
N SER A 183 2.59 -4.50 -1.80
CA SER A 183 3.39 -5.71 -1.60
C SER A 183 4.89 -5.40 -1.55
N VAL A 184 5.38 -4.55 -2.45
CA VAL A 184 6.78 -4.10 -2.45
C VAL A 184 7.11 -3.32 -1.17
N LEU A 185 6.23 -2.40 -0.75
CA LEU A 185 6.42 -1.65 0.49
C LEU A 185 6.44 -2.58 1.71
N ALA A 186 5.50 -3.52 1.81
CA ALA A 186 5.46 -4.50 2.88
C ALA A 186 6.75 -5.35 2.92
N ARG A 187 7.24 -5.77 1.76
CA ARG A 187 8.50 -6.51 1.67
C ARG A 187 9.71 -5.72 2.14
N ILE A 188 9.80 -4.45 1.78
CA ILE A 188 10.87 -3.57 2.27
C ILE A 188 10.78 -3.43 3.79
N GLN A 189 9.57 -3.26 4.34
CA GLN A 189 9.36 -3.18 5.79
C GLN A 189 9.79 -4.48 6.50
N VAL A 190 9.48 -5.65 5.94
CA VAL A 190 9.96 -6.94 6.47
C VAL A 190 11.47 -7.01 6.50
N LEU A 191 12.15 -6.60 5.43
CA LEU A 191 13.62 -6.59 5.39
C LEU A 191 14.23 -5.66 6.45
N MET A 192 13.60 -4.52 6.71
CA MET A 192 14.02 -3.59 7.75
C MET A 192 13.82 -4.18 9.15
N LEU A 193 12.64 -4.76 9.40
CA LEU A 193 12.34 -5.43 10.68
C LEU A 193 13.30 -6.59 10.93
N THR A 194 13.63 -7.38 9.93
CA THR A 194 14.61 -8.47 10.03
C THR A 194 15.97 -7.93 10.44
N ARG A 195 16.44 -6.84 9.82
CA ARG A 195 17.70 -6.20 10.17
C ARG A 195 17.72 -5.66 11.61
N ASP A 196 16.61 -5.06 12.05
CA ASP A 196 16.48 -4.58 13.42
C ASP A 196 16.53 -5.75 14.42
N ILE A 197 15.85 -6.85 14.11
CA ILE A 197 15.85 -8.08 14.92
C ILE A 197 17.26 -8.68 15.01
N GLU A 198 18.00 -8.73 13.91
CA GLU A 198 19.39 -9.18 13.88
C GLU A 198 20.28 -8.28 14.74
N ALA A 199 20.12 -6.96 14.65
CA ALA A 199 20.87 -6.02 15.48
C ALA A 199 20.59 -6.21 16.98
N MET A 200 19.34 -6.52 17.36
CA MET A 200 18.96 -6.79 18.75
C MET A 200 19.53 -8.11 19.31
N SER A 201 20.04 -8.97 18.44
CA SER A 201 20.76 -10.19 18.86
C SER A 201 22.15 -9.88 19.44
N ASP A 202 22.70 -8.69 19.16
CA ASP A 202 23.92 -8.20 19.80
C ASP A 202 23.60 -7.75 21.24
N PRO A 203 24.25 -8.32 22.28
CA PRO A 203 24.02 -7.94 23.68
C PRO A 203 24.34 -6.48 23.99
N THR A 204 25.16 -5.82 23.19
CA THR A 204 25.58 -4.42 23.37
C THR A 204 24.62 -3.43 22.69
N PHE A 205 23.73 -3.93 21.84
CA PHE A 205 22.79 -3.10 21.11
C PHE A 205 21.64 -2.62 22.02
N ILE A 206 21.54 -1.32 22.20
CA ILE A 206 20.42 -0.69 22.90
C ILE A 206 19.44 -0.22 21.82
N PRO A 207 18.19 -0.70 21.84
CA PRO A 207 17.19 -0.24 20.87
C PRO A 207 17.03 1.28 20.96
N ASP A 208 17.33 1.96 19.86
CA ASP A 208 16.84 3.32 19.70
C ASP A 208 15.36 3.23 19.31
N SER A 209 14.49 3.79 20.14
CA SER A 209 13.04 3.83 19.89
C SER A 209 12.66 4.60 18.61
N SER A 210 13.62 4.86 17.73
CA SER A 210 13.39 5.62 16.50
C SER A 210 12.87 4.74 15.36
N ASN A 211 11.55 4.62 15.25
CA ASN A 211 10.88 4.09 14.05
C ASN A 211 10.93 5.10 12.88
N THR A 212 11.97 5.94 12.83
CA THR A 212 12.08 7.03 11.83
C THR A 212 12.05 6.50 10.41
N VAL A 213 12.70 5.37 10.16
CA VAL A 213 12.75 4.75 8.82
C VAL A 213 11.36 4.25 8.41
N TYR A 214 10.61 3.65 9.33
CA TYR A 214 9.23 3.23 9.09
C TYR A 214 8.32 4.42 8.74
N ILE A 215 8.43 5.52 9.46
CA ILE A 215 7.72 6.77 9.19
C ILE A 215 8.01 7.30 7.77
N ILE A 216 9.29 7.31 7.38
CA ILE A 216 9.69 7.71 6.02
C ILE A 216 9.03 6.82 4.97
N PHE A 217 8.97 5.50 5.19
CA PHE A 217 8.31 4.58 4.26
C PHE A 217 6.80 4.80 4.17
N LEU A 218 6.13 5.13 5.25
CA LEU A 218 4.71 5.50 5.20
C LEU A 218 4.49 6.76 4.34
N ILE A 219 5.36 7.76 4.49
CA ILE A 219 5.30 8.98 3.68
C ILE A 219 5.53 8.66 2.20
N ILE A 220 6.56 7.87 1.88
CA ILE A 220 6.83 7.40 0.50
C ILE A 220 5.62 6.63 -0.04
N GLY A 221 5.02 5.78 0.77
CA GLY A 221 3.82 5.01 0.41
C GLY A 221 2.63 5.91 0.07
N ILE A 222 2.36 6.93 0.87
CA ILE A 222 1.26 7.88 0.62
C ILE A 222 1.47 8.57 -0.73
N PHE A 223 2.65 9.13 -0.99
CA PHE A 223 2.94 9.77 -2.27
C PHE A 223 2.94 8.77 -3.45
N GLY A 224 3.44 7.57 -3.22
CA GLY A 224 3.46 6.51 -4.22
C GLY A 224 2.07 6.11 -4.72
N TYR A 225 1.06 6.09 -3.85
CA TYR A 225 -0.32 5.80 -4.26
C TYR A 225 -0.83 6.77 -5.32
N PHE A 226 -0.48 8.05 -5.26
CA PHE A 226 -0.89 9.02 -6.28
C PHE A 226 -0.20 8.82 -7.64
N THR A 227 0.85 8.02 -7.72
CA THR A 227 1.50 7.67 -9.00
C THR A 227 0.88 6.46 -9.68
N ILE A 228 0.04 5.67 -9.00
CA ILE A 228 -0.58 4.44 -9.52
C ILE A 228 -1.31 4.65 -10.85
N PRO A 229 -2.15 5.69 -11.04
CA PRO A 229 -2.82 5.93 -12.32
C PRO A 229 -1.84 6.11 -13.47
N THR A 230 -0.72 6.80 -13.23
CA THR A 230 0.32 7.06 -14.22
C THR A 230 1.05 5.77 -14.59
N VAL A 231 1.44 4.95 -13.60
CA VAL A 231 2.12 3.67 -13.82
C VAL A 231 1.21 2.69 -14.57
N ALA A 232 -0.06 2.57 -14.18
CA ALA A 232 -1.03 1.74 -14.87
C ALA A 232 -1.20 2.14 -16.33
N ASN A 233 -1.23 3.44 -16.63
CA ASN A 233 -1.29 3.94 -18.00
C ASN A 233 -0.02 3.60 -18.79
N TRP A 234 1.17 3.70 -18.20
CA TRP A 234 2.42 3.32 -18.87
C TRP A 234 2.44 1.85 -19.27
N ILE A 235 1.96 0.94 -18.40
CA ILE A 235 1.89 -0.50 -18.69
C ILE A 235 1.05 -0.76 -19.93
N ILE A 236 -0.11 -0.11 -20.04
CA ILE A 236 -1.01 -0.29 -21.19
C ILE A 236 -0.45 0.35 -22.46
N MET A 237 0.16 1.53 -22.36
CA MET A 237 0.77 2.21 -23.50
C MET A 237 2.00 1.46 -24.02
N ALA A 238 2.81 0.86 -23.14
CA ALA A 238 3.96 0.03 -23.52
C ALA A 238 3.54 -1.27 -24.22
N GLY A 239 2.34 -1.81 -23.91
CA GLY A 239 1.80 -3.04 -24.47
C GLY A 239 1.34 -2.97 -25.94
N GLY A 240 1.59 -1.88 -26.66
CA GLY A 240 1.43 -1.86 -28.12
C GLY A 240 0.20 -1.15 -28.68
N VAL A 241 -0.60 -0.44 -27.87
CA VAL A 241 -1.75 0.35 -28.37
C VAL A 241 -1.27 1.44 -29.34
N SER A 242 -0.05 1.94 -29.19
CA SER A 242 0.56 2.88 -30.14
C SER A 242 0.85 2.26 -31.53
N GLN A 243 1.09 0.96 -31.61
CA GLN A 243 1.29 0.25 -32.85
C GLN A 243 -0.02 -0.10 -33.56
N ALA A 244 -1.06 -0.47 -32.80
CA ALA A 244 -2.39 -0.74 -33.32
C ALA A 244 -3.01 0.51 -34.01
N ASN A 245 -2.82 1.70 -33.43
CA ASN A 245 -3.27 2.96 -34.05
C ASN A 245 -2.50 3.31 -35.34
N ARG A 246 -1.21 2.92 -35.45
CA ARG A 246 -0.45 3.12 -36.71
C ARG A 246 -0.87 2.16 -37.82
N ALA A 247 -1.18 0.91 -37.45
CA ALA A 247 -1.63 -0.10 -38.40
C ALA A 247 -3.04 0.14 -38.95
N MET A 248 -3.91 0.87 -38.23
CA MET A 248 -5.25 1.23 -38.69
C MET A 248 -5.29 2.52 -39.52
N ASN A 249 -4.21 3.31 -39.53
CA ASN A 249 -4.09 4.54 -40.33
C ASN A 249 -3.28 4.36 -41.61
N GLN A 250 -2.86 3.15 -41.94
CA GLN A 250 -2.28 2.74 -43.21
C GLN A 250 -3.28 1.87 -44.02
#